data_ed9c9aeb6063d2947889e1254d196853
#
_entry.id   ed9c9aeb6063d2947889e1254d196853
#
_cell.length_a   1.000
_cell.length_b   1.000
_cell.length_c   1.000
_cell.angle_alpha   90.00
_cell.angle_beta   90.00
_cell.angle_gamma   90.00
#
_symmetry.space_group_name_H-M   'P 1'
#
loop_
_entity.id
_entity.type
_entity.pdbx_description
1 polymer ?
#
loop_
_entity_poly.entity_id
_entity_poly.type
_entity_poly.pdbx_seq_one_letter_code
_entity_poly.pdbx_strand_id
1 'polypeptide(L)'
;MSLVDVNRLLQEIVPDQTISKNSKKVGIYAGSFKPPTKGHFAVVQKALRDNPDLDELNIFVGTGVRDGVDQSQSMLIWDIYKKYLPFKVNIMPVSKPPIKAVYDYAKNNQTEQVSWIIGAREGNEDDFKDIADRTKAADNYKNLVVRPTITQSGASGTAARNAFKVSQEKLEPLLPKNLNQQEKDDVFNILNRRLSESDPKKGTGKKPKGSSRRLYTDEDPKDTVGVKFSTRQDIVDTLNKKSFKAKSHARQSQI
;
A
#
# COMPACT_ATOMS: atom_id res chain seq x y z
N MET A 1 -10.44 26.57 15.37
CA MET A 1 -10.90 26.42 13.98
C MET A 1 -12.06 25.44 13.98
N SER A 2 -13.23 25.81 13.50
CA SER A 2 -14.40 24.91 13.53
C SER A 2 -14.35 23.93 12.36
N LEU A 3 -15.01 22.76 12.49
CA LEU A 3 -15.15 21.78 11.40
C LEU A 3 -15.75 22.40 10.11
N VAL A 4 -16.56 23.43 10.26
CA VAL A 4 -17.16 24.19 9.16
C VAL A 4 -16.07 24.96 8.37
N ASP A 5 -15.09 25.53 9.07
CA ASP A 5 -13.99 26.29 8.43
C ASP A 5 -13.05 25.36 7.65
N VAL A 6 -12.80 24.15 8.15
CA VAL A 6 -11.95 23.14 7.45
C VAL A 6 -12.65 22.65 6.19
N ASN A 7 -13.93 22.35 6.22
CA ASN A 7 -14.69 21.92 5.04
C ASN A 7 -14.80 23.03 3.98
N ARG A 8 -14.91 24.28 4.41
CA ARG A 8 -14.93 25.43 3.50
C ARG A 8 -13.59 25.66 2.82
N LEU A 9 -12.48 25.59 3.57
CA LEU A 9 -11.12 25.67 3.02
C LEU A 9 -10.83 24.53 2.03
N LEU A 10 -11.36 23.33 2.28
CA LEU A 10 -11.18 22.19 1.37
C LEU A 10 -11.99 22.33 0.07
N GLN A 11 -13.07 23.09 0.07
CA GLN A 11 -13.88 23.37 -1.14
C GLN A 11 -13.31 24.50 -2.00
N GLU A 12 -12.58 25.46 -1.42
CA GLU A 12 -11.98 26.60 -2.14
C GLU A 12 -10.65 26.28 -2.85
N ILE A 13 -10.05 25.10 -2.60
CA ILE A 13 -8.72 24.71 -3.13
C ILE A 13 -8.82 23.82 -4.40
N VAL A 14 -9.93 23.78 -5.09
CA VAL A 14 -9.98 23.04 -6.37
C VAL A 14 -9.60 24.00 -7.49
N PRO A 15 -8.35 23.98 -8.00
CA PRO A 15 -8.00 24.74 -9.18
C PRO A 15 -8.81 24.20 -10.37
N ASP A 16 -9.43 25.10 -11.13
CA ASP A 16 -10.09 24.80 -12.40
C ASP A 16 -9.02 24.29 -13.40
N GLN A 17 -8.80 22.99 -13.39
CA GLN A 17 -7.83 22.36 -14.30
C GLN A 17 -8.60 21.86 -15.52
N THR A 18 -8.33 22.44 -16.66
CA THR A 18 -8.74 21.98 -18.00
C THR A 18 -8.10 20.63 -18.36
N ILE A 19 -8.42 19.60 -17.59
CA ILE A 19 -8.11 18.21 -17.93
C ILE A 19 -9.24 17.74 -18.85
N SER A 20 -8.90 17.07 -19.95
CA SER A 20 -9.88 16.54 -20.91
C SER A 20 -11.02 15.81 -20.19
N LYS A 21 -12.28 16.07 -20.59
CA LYS A 21 -13.49 15.43 -20.05
C LYS A 21 -13.46 13.89 -20.09
N ASN A 22 -12.58 13.30 -20.90
CA ASN A 22 -12.45 11.84 -21.10
C ASN A 22 -11.20 11.26 -20.44
N SER A 23 -10.50 11.99 -19.57
CA SER A 23 -9.33 11.43 -18.87
C SER A 23 -9.75 10.43 -17.81
N LYS A 24 -9.02 9.30 -17.75
CA LYS A 24 -9.21 8.25 -16.72
C LYS A 24 -9.03 8.84 -15.33
N LYS A 25 -9.96 8.56 -14.43
CA LYS A 25 -9.94 9.01 -13.02
C LYS A 25 -9.47 7.88 -12.11
N VAL A 26 -8.31 8.05 -11.54
CA VAL A 26 -7.67 7.02 -10.70
C VAL A 26 -7.55 7.50 -9.27
N GLY A 27 -8.14 6.74 -8.35
CA GLY A 27 -7.88 6.91 -6.92
C GLY A 27 -6.60 6.19 -6.50
N ILE A 28 -5.79 6.80 -5.63
CA ILE A 28 -4.63 6.13 -5.01
C ILE A 28 -4.74 6.25 -3.49
N TYR A 29 -4.73 5.11 -2.81
CA TYR A 29 -4.60 5.05 -1.35
C TYR A 29 -3.26 4.40 -1.00
N ALA A 30 -2.33 5.18 -0.46
CA ALA A 30 -0.96 4.75 -0.26
C ALA A 30 -0.57 4.67 1.21
N GLY A 31 0.04 3.57 1.63
CA GLY A 31 0.47 3.38 3.01
C GLY A 31 1.33 2.13 3.22
N SER A 32 1.90 2.02 4.41
CA SER A 32 2.64 0.80 4.78
C SER A 32 1.71 -0.36 5.10
N PHE A 33 0.55 -0.10 5.72
CA PHE A 33 -0.48 -1.08 6.06
C PHE A 33 0.06 -2.33 6.79
N LYS A 34 0.74 -2.15 7.90
CA LYS A 34 1.42 -3.22 8.65
C LYS A 34 0.73 -3.52 10.00
N PRO A 35 -0.34 -4.33 10.02
CA PRO A 35 -1.19 -4.80 8.92
C PRO A 35 -2.28 -3.79 8.51
N PRO A 36 -3.04 -4.06 7.42
CA PRO A 36 -4.32 -3.37 7.17
C PRO A 36 -5.30 -3.62 8.32
N THR A 37 -6.10 -2.61 8.68
CA THR A 37 -7.08 -2.66 9.77
C THR A 37 -8.45 -2.21 9.28
N LYS A 38 -9.49 -2.38 10.12
CA LYS A 38 -10.84 -1.84 9.85
C LYS A 38 -10.82 -0.33 9.55
N GLY A 39 -9.86 0.42 10.13
CA GLY A 39 -9.72 1.85 9.87
C GLY A 39 -9.28 2.13 8.43
N HIS A 40 -8.28 1.41 7.96
CA HIS A 40 -7.84 1.51 6.57
C HIS A 40 -8.95 1.10 5.59
N PHE A 41 -9.67 0.01 5.91
CA PHE A 41 -10.81 -0.45 5.12
C PHE A 41 -11.94 0.58 5.06
N ALA A 42 -12.27 1.22 6.19
CA ALA A 42 -13.28 2.28 6.27
C ALA A 42 -12.91 3.50 5.41
N VAL A 43 -11.62 3.87 5.37
CA VAL A 43 -11.12 4.94 4.46
C VAL A 43 -11.42 4.58 3.02
N VAL A 44 -11.09 3.37 2.58
CA VAL A 44 -11.34 2.91 1.20
C VAL A 44 -12.82 2.92 0.88
N GLN A 45 -13.66 2.33 1.75
CA GLN A 45 -15.11 2.32 1.54
C GLN A 45 -15.71 3.72 1.45
N LYS A 46 -15.28 4.63 2.33
CA LYS A 46 -15.75 6.01 2.32
C LYS A 46 -15.26 6.75 1.08
N ALA A 47 -13.99 6.60 0.72
CA ALA A 47 -13.42 7.24 -0.46
C ALA A 47 -14.15 6.84 -1.75
N LEU A 48 -14.48 5.56 -1.92
CA LEU A 48 -15.25 5.07 -3.07
C LEU A 48 -16.68 5.62 -3.11
N ARG A 49 -17.31 5.77 -1.95
CA ARG A 49 -18.64 6.35 -1.83
C ARG A 49 -18.66 7.85 -2.12
N ASP A 50 -17.62 8.56 -1.64
CA ASP A 50 -17.52 10.01 -1.79
C ASP A 50 -17.01 10.41 -3.20
N ASN A 51 -16.42 9.47 -3.96
CA ASN A 51 -15.90 9.69 -5.31
C ASN A 51 -16.42 8.60 -6.27
N PRO A 52 -17.73 8.61 -6.60
CA PRO A 52 -18.35 7.56 -7.43
C PRO A 52 -17.91 7.60 -8.90
N ASP A 53 -17.23 8.66 -9.30
CA ASP A 53 -16.73 8.91 -10.65
C ASP A 53 -15.31 8.37 -10.89
N LEU A 54 -14.70 7.70 -9.91
CA LEU A 54 -13.41 7.03 -10.11
C LEU A 54 -13.59 5.79 -11.01
N ASP A 55 -12.71 5.65 -12.00
CA ASP A 55 -12.66 4.44 -12.85
C ASP A 55 -12.00 3.26 -12.13
N GLU A 56 -11.04 3.52 -11.24
CA GLU A 56 -10.38 2.51 -10.41
C GLU A 56 -9.76 3.13 -9.15
N LEU A 57 -9.50 2.29 -8.15
CA LEU A 57 -8.73 2.63 -6.97
C LEU A 57 -7.51 1.72 -6.84
N ASN A 58 -6.33 2.30 -6.73
CA ASN A 58 -5.07 1.60 -6.54
C ASN A 58 -4.61 1.73 -5.07
N ILE A 59 -4.48 0.62 -4.35
CA ILE A 59 -3.92 0.58 -3.00
C ILE A 59 -2.44 0.28 -3.11
N PHE A 60 -1.59 1.29 -2.83
CA PHE A 60 -0.14 1.15 -2.84
C PHE A 60 0.36 0.67 -1.49
N VAL A 61 0.85 -0.57 -1.45
CA VAL A 61 1.37 -1.20 -0.23
C VAL A 61 2.89 -1.03 -0.18
N GLY A 62 3.38 -0.33 0.84
CA GLY A 62 4.81 -0.03 1.02
C GLY A 62 5.63 -1.26 1.41
N THR A 63 6.92 -1.20 1.08
CA THR A 63 7.93 -2.17 1.51
C THR A 63 8.23 -2.08 3.00
N GLY A 64 9.13 -2.93 3.46
CA GLY A 64 9.60 -2.97 4.83
C GLY A 64 8.79 -3.90 5.71
N VAL A 65 9.39 -4.24 6.85
CA VAL A 65 8.81 -5.12 7.88
C VAL A 65 8.61 -4.28 9.14
N ARG A 66 7.45 -4.42 9.78
CA ARG A 66 7.18 -3.80 11.06
C ARG A 66 6.57 -4.82 12.02
N ASP A 67 7.28 -5.12 13.10
CA ASP A 67 6.87 -6.12 14.10
C ASP A 67 6.52 -7.50 13.50
N GLY A 68 7.29 -7.93 12.50
CA GLY A 68 7.10 -9.21 11.82
C GLY A 68 6.06 -9.20 10.68
N VAL A 69 5.39 -8.07 10.43
CA VAL A 69 4.46 -7.92 9.30
C VAL A 69 5.16 -7.31 8.10
N ASP A 70 5.19 -8.02 6.99
CA ASP A 70 5.81 -7.58 5.73
C ASP A 70 4.80 -7.07 4.69
N GLN A 71 5.30 -6.74 3.50
CA GLN A 71 4.49 -6.27 2.38
C GLN A 71 3.55 -7.37 1.85
N SER A 72 4.06 -8.60 1.72
CA SER A 72 3.30 -9.72 1.16
C SER A 72 2.12 -10.08 2.04
N GLN A 73 2.32 -10.15 3.36
CA GLN A 73 1.25 -10.36 4.33
C GLN A 73 0.19 -9.26 4.24
N SER A 74 0.62 -8.00 4.12
CA SER A 74 -0.30 -6.86 3.99
C SER A 74 -1.12 -6.92 2.69
N MET A 75 -0.53 -7.36 1.59
CA MET A 75 -1.22 -7.55 0.30
C MET A 75 -2.24 -8.68 0.39
N LEU A 76 -1.89 -9.84 0.96
CA LEU A 76 -2.82 -10.96 1.16
C LEU A 76 -4.04 -10.56 2.01
N ILE A 77 -3.82 -9.75 3.05
CA ILE A 77 -4.92 -9.24 3.88
C ILE A 77 -5.79 -8.27 3.08
N TRP A 78 -5.21 -7.38 2.27
CA TRP A 78 -5.97 -6.51 1.38
C TRP A 78 -6.77 -7.29 0.33
N ASP A 79 -6.26 -8.42 -0.19
CA ASP A 79 -7.00 -9.29 -1.12
C ASP A 79 -8.22 -9.93 -0.47
N ILE A 80 -8.15 -10.25 0.83
CA ILE A 80 -9.34 -10.68 1.60
C ILE A 80 -10.35 -9.53 1.69
N TYR A 81 -9.91 -8.32 2.08
CA TYR A 81 -10.79 -7.17 2.25
C TYR A 81 -11.43 -6.70 0.93
N LYS A 82 -10.70 -6.82 -0.17
CA LYS A 82 -11.14 -6.42 -1.52
C LYS A 82 -12.46 -7.08 -1.93
N LYS A 83 -12.74 -8.30 -1.47
CA LYS A 83 -13.99 -9.02 -1.76
C LYS A 83 -15.25 -8.25 -1.34
N TYR A 84 -15.11 -7.33 -0.38
CA TYR A 84 -16.19 -6.54 0.20
C TYR A 84 -16.21 -5.09 -0.30
N LEU A 85 -15.47 -4.80 -1.35
CA LEU A 85 -15.45 -3.49 -1.99
C LEU A 85 -16.24 -3.53 -3.29
N PRO A 86 -17.16 -2.57 -3.52
CA PRO A 86 -18.07 -2.61 -4.68
C PRO A 86 -17.43 -2.16 -5.99
N PHE A 87 -16.14 -1.92 -6.00
CA PHE A 87 -15.46 -1.21 -7.07
C PHE A 87 -14.18 -1.92 -7.52
N LYS A 88 -13.69 -1.58 -8.72
CA LYS A 88 -12.41 -2.08 -9.22
C LYS A 88 -11.25 -1.56 -8.37
N VAL A 89 -10.80 -2.38 -7.45
CA VAL A 89 -9.67 -2.09 -6.56
C VAL A 89 -8.48 -2.96 -6.94
N ASN A 90 -7.33 -2.35 -7.13
CA ASN A 90 -6.06 -3.03 -7.41
C ASN A 90 -5.14 -2.91 -6.20
N ILE A 91 -4.55 -4.03 -5.76
CA ILE A 91 -3.54 -4.05 -4.69
C ILE A 91 -2.17 -4.10 -5.36
N MET A 92 -1.36 -3.07 -5.12
CA MET A 92 -0.09 -2.89 -5.83
C MET A 92 1.08 -2.77 -4.84
N PRO A 93 2.09 -3.64 -4.95
CA PRO A 93 3.32 -3.47 -4.18
C PRO A 93 4.11 -2.28 -4.73
N VAL A 94 4.66 -1.46 -3.85
CA VAL A 94 5.57 -0.38 -4.24
C VAL A 94 6.93 -0.58 -3.58
N SER A 95 8.00 -0.45 -4.36
CA SER A 95 9.39 -0.62 -3.89
C SER A 95 9.96 0.64 -3.22
N LYS A 96 9.27 1.77 -3.37
CA LYS A 96 9.62 3.08 -2.81
C LYS A 96 8.74 3.40 -1.61
N PRO A 97 9.07 4.43 -0.82
CA PRO A 97 8.14 4.95 0.17
C PRO A 97 6.78 5.25 -0.49
N PRO A 98 5.66 4.83 0.11
CA PRO A 98 4.34 4.93 -0.51
C PRO A 98 3.97 6.35 -1.00
N ILE A 99 4.34 7.37 -0.25
CA ILE A 99 4.13 8.78 -0.62
C ILE A 99 4.87 9.11 -1.93
N LYS A 100 6.16 8.70 -2.03
CA LYS A 100 6.94 8.92 -3.25
C LYS A 100 6.34 8.19 -4.45
N ALA A 101 5.80 6.98 -4.23
CA ALA A 101 5.15 6.22 -5.30
C ALA A 101 3.92 6.95 -5.88
N VAL A 102 3.16 7.69 -5.05
CA VAL A 102 2.04 8.52 -5.54
C VAL A 102 2.53 9.63 -6.46
N TYR A 103 3.55 10.37 -6.07
CA TYR A 103 4.12 11.43 -6.91
C TYR A 103 4.72 10.89 -8.20
N ASP A 104 5.45 9.77 -8.14
CA ASP A 104 6.00 9.11 -9.32
C ASP A 104 4.87 8.64 -10.26
N TYR A 105 3.76 8.13 -9.72
CA TYR A 105 2.59 7.73 -10.50
C TYR A 105 1.98 8.93 -11.23
N ALA A 106 1.70 10.02 -10.52
CA ALA A 106 1.14 11.23 -11.12
C ALA A 106 2.04 11.81 -12.20
N LYS A 107 3.36 11.83 -11.97
CA LYS A 107 4.35 12.29 -12.95
C LYS A 107 4.38 11.45 -14.23
N ASN A 108 4.20 10.12 -14.09
CA ASN A 108 4.31 9.19 -15.22
C ASN A 108 2.98 9.01 -15.98
N ASN A 109 1.84 9.45 -15.42
CA ASN A 109 0.50 9.27 -15.97
C ASN A 109 -0.22 10.62 -16.10
N GLN A 110 0.41 11.57 -16.79
CA GLN A 110 -0.06 12.97 -16.88
C GLN A 110 -1.42 13.15 -17.59
N THR A 111 -1.88 12.15 -18.34
CA THR A 111 -3.20 12.14 -18.99
C THR A 111 -4.32 11.65 -18.10
N GLU A 112 -4.01 11.11 -16.93
CA GLU A 112 -4.97 10.63 -15.94
C GLU A 112 -5.25 11.72 -14.88
N GLN A 113 -6.47 11.73 -14.34
CA GLN A 113 -6.80 12.50 -13.13
C GLN A 113 -6.52 11.62 -11.91
N VAL A 114 -5.55 12.01 -11.11
CA VAL A 114 -5.13 11.24 -9.94
C VAL A 114 -5.70 11.86 -8.67
N SER A 115 -6.56 11.12 -7.98
CA SER A 115 -7.09 11.47 -6.66
C SER A 115 -6.31 10.74 -5.57
N TRP A 116 -5.47 11.46 -4.83
CA TRP A 116 -4.74 10.88 -3.70
C TRP A 116 -5.62 10.84 -2.46
N ILE A 117 -6.09 9.66 -2.11
CA ILE A 117 -6.91 9.42 -0.93
C ILE A 117 -6.02 9.40 0.32
N ILE A 118 -6.31 10.26 1.28
CA ILE A 118 -5.59 10.32 2.55
C ILE A 118 -6.59 10.15 3.69
N GLY A 119 -6.43 9.08 4.46
CA GLY A 119 -7.24 8.85 5.66
C GLY A 119 -6.85 9.78 6.80
N ALA A 120 -7.83 10.41 7.44
CA ALA A 120 -7.65 11.17 8.66
C ALA A 120 -8.65 10.71 9.73
N ARG A 121 -8.24 10.84 10.98
CA ARG A 121 -9.10 10.59 12.14
C ARG A 121 -9.74 11.89 12.56
N GLU A 122 -11.03 11.82 12.83
CA GLU A 122 -11.76 12.97 13.36
C GLU A 122 -11.08 13.50 14.64
N GLY A 123 -10.85 14.82 14.70
CA GLY A 123 -10.24 15.49 15.85
C GLY A 123 -8.72 15.28 16.02
N ASN A 124 -8.03 14.64 15.07
CA ASN A 124 -6.59 14.45 15.13
C ASN A 124 -5.84 15.53 14.33
N GLU A 125 -5.25 16.49 15.03
CA GLU A 125 -4.55 17.64 14.43
C GLU A 125 -3.33 17.24 13.59
N ASP A 126 -2.61 16.20 14.00
CA ASP A 126 -1.44 15.71 13.25
C ASP A 126 -1.84 15.16 11.88
N ASP A 127 -2.98 14.44 11.79
CA ASP A 127 -3.49 13.95 10.52
C ASP A 127 -3.86 15.11 9.58
N PHE A 128 -4.45 16.18 10.11
CA PHE A 128 -4.80 17.37 9.31
C PHE A 128 -3.57 18.17 8.86
N LYS A 129 -2.54 18.27 9.69
CA LYS A 129 -1.28 18.88 9.31
C LYS A 129 -0.61 18.09 8.19
N ASP A 130 -0.54 16.76 8.29
CA ASP A 130 0.00 15.90 7.25
C ASP A 130 -0.76 16.05 5.91
N ILE A 131 -2.10 16.19 5.96
CA ILE A 131 -2.92 16.47 4.78
C ILE A 131 -2.53 17.81 4.15
N ALA A 132 -2.40 18.87 4.94
CA ALA A 132 -2.05 20.20 4.45
C ALA A 132 -0.66 20.21 3.77
N ASP A 133 0.33 19.57 4.39
CA ASP A 133 1.67 19.44 3.83
C ASP A 133 1.67 18.67 2.49
N ARG A 134 0.89 17.59 2.39
CA ARG A 134 0.75 16.80 1.16
C ARG A 134 -0.03 17.54 0.09
N THR A 135 -1.05 18.31 0.44
CA THR A 135 -1.79 19.16 -0.50
C THR A 135 -0.86 20.19 -1.14
N LYS A 136 -0.09 20.89 -0.32
CA LYS A 136 0.92 21.84 -0.81
C LYS A 136 1.96 21.19 -1.72
N ALA A 137 2.40 19.98 -1.40
CA ALA A 137 3.35 19.25 -2.25
C ALA A 137 2.69 18.76 -3.56
N ALA A 138 1.39 18.42 -3.53
CA ALA A 138 0.64 18.00 -4.70
C ALA A 138 0.42 19.13 -5.74
N ASP A 139 0.44 20.40 -5.33
CA ASP A 139 0.31 21.57 -6.22
C ASP A 139 1.38 21.60 -7.32
N ASN A 140 2.50 20.90 -7.14
CA ASN A 140 3.53 20.74 -8.17
C ASN A 140 3.12 19.78 -9.30
N TYR A 141 1.98 19.10 -9.21
CA TYR A 141 1.50 18.11 -10.17
C TYR A 141 0.11 18.49 -10.68
N LYS A 142 0.00 18.86 -11.96
CA LYS A 142 -1.25 19.37 -12.57
C LYS A 142 -2.41 18.38 -12.53
N ASN A 143 -2.13 17.10 -12.46
CA ASN A 143 -3.09 16.00 -12.51
C ASN A 143 -3.32 15.29 -11.17
N LEU A 144 -2.73 15.78 -10.07
CA LEU A 144 -2.82 15.19 -8.73
C LEU A 144 -3.63 16.07 -7.79
N VAL A 145 -4.71 15.52 -7.24
CA VAL A 145 -5.55 16.19 -6.24
C VAL A 145 -5.58 15.37 -4.96
N VAL A 146 -5.33 16.00 -3.82
CA VAL A 146 -5.48 15.36 -2.50
C VAL A 146 -6.96 15.30 -2.13
N ARG A 147 -7.43 14.11 -1.73
CA ARG A 147 -8.80 13.84 -1.28
C ARG A 147 -8.78 13.32 0.17
N PRO A 148 -8.95 14.20 1.16
CA PRO A 148 -9.05 13.78 2.55
C PRO A 148 -10.29 12.92 2.79
N THR A 149 -10.12 11.83 3.53
CA THR A 149 -11.21 10.95 3.93
C THR A 149 -11.21 10.80 5.44
N ILE A 150 -12.10 11.53 6.09
CA ILE A 150 -12.21 11.57 7.56
C ILE A 150 -13.01 10.35 8.04
N THR A 151 -12.47 9.59 8.97
CA THR A 151 -13.12 8.43 9.58
C THR A 151 -13.07 8.50 11.11
N GLN A 152 -14.07 7.90 11.77
CA GLN A 152 -14.13 7.80 13.24
C GLN A 152 -13.34 6.60 13.78
N SER A 153 -12.61 5.88 12.95
CA SER A 153 -12.01 4.61 13.35
C SER A 153 -10.77 4.77 14.21
N GLY A 154 -10.80 4.23 15.41
CA GLY A 154 -9.67 4.13 16.33
C GLY A 154 -8.71 2.94 16.09
N ALA A 155 -8.87 2.14 15.03
CA ALA A 155 -8.03 0.97 14.78
C ALA A 155 -6.72 1.36 14.10
N SER A 156 -5.62 1.40 14.86
CA SER A 156 -4.28 1.63 14.32
C SER A 156 -3.55 0.32 13.98
N GLY A 157 -2.59 0.38 13.04
CA GLY A 157 -1.72 -0.75 12.75
C GLY A 157 -0.90 -1.18 13.98
N THR A 158 -0.54 -0.26 14.88
CA THR A 158 0.14 -0.57 16.14
C THR A 158 -0.74 -1.38 17.07
N ALA A 159 -2.00 -0.98 17.24
CA ALA A 159 -2.97 -1.76 18.03
C ALA A 159 -3.14 -3.18 17.47
N ALA A 160 -3.25 -3.31 16.15
CA ALA A 160 -3.37 -4.62 15.50
C ALA A 160 -2.12 -5.50 15.72
N ARG A 161 -0.90 -4.92 15.61
CA ARG A 161 0.35 -5.64 15.88
C ARG A 161 0.47 -6.13 17.32
N ASN A 162 0.02 -5.35 18.27
CA ASN A 162 0.00 -5.76 19.68
C ASN A 162 -1.05 -6.84 19.92
N ALA A 163 -2.21 -6.73 19.28
CA ALA A 163 -3.32 -7.65 19.46
C ALA A 163 -3.00 -9.06 18.91
N PHE A 164 -2.51 -9.19 17.67
CA PHE A 164 -2.27 -10.51 17.08
C PHE A 164 -1.14 -11.30 17.78
N LYS A 165 -0.21 -10.61 18.45
CA LYS A 165 0.84 -11.25 19.27
C LYS A 165 0.28 -11.89 20.54
N VAL A 166 -0.91 -11.48 20.96
CA VAL A 166 -1.58 -12.00 22.18
C VAL A 166 -2.53 -13.14 21.80
N SER A 167 -3.52 -12.86 20.96
CA SER A 167 -4.48 -13.87 20.48
C SER A 167 -5.33 -13.35 19.32
N GLN A 168 -6.05 -14.28 18.69
CA GLN A 168 -6.99 -13.96 17.63
C GLN A 168 -8.16 -13.11 18.14
N GLU A 169 -8.70 -13.42 19.31
CA GLU A 169 -9.84 -12.69 19.91
C GLU A 169 -9.50 -11.22 20.17
N LYS A 170 -8.22 -10.92 20.44
CA LYS A 170 -7.76 -9.52 20.58
C LYS A 170 -7.62 -8.82 19.26
N LEU A 171 -7.33 -9.55 18.17
CA LEU A 171 -7.21 -8.99 16.83
C LEU A 171 -8.58 -8.71 16.19
N GLU A 172 -9.55 -9.60 16.35
CA GLU A 172 -10.85 -9.53 15.67
C GLU A 172 -11.57 -8.18 15.75
N PRO A 173 -11.60 -7.48 16.91
CA PRO A 173 -12.23 -6.16 16.99
C PRO A 173 -11.56 -5.08 16.12
N LEU A 174 -10.36 -5.34 15.61
CA LEU A 174 -9.57 -4.42 14.78
C LEU A 174 -9.69 -4.74 13.29
N LEU A 175 -10.35 -5.83 12.93
CA LEU A 175 -10.65 -6.25 11.56
C LEU A 175 -11.99 -5.66 11.07
N PRO A 176 -12.22 -5.59 9.75
CA PRO A 176 -13.53 -5.22 9.19
C PRO A 176 -14.64 -6.15 9.70
N LYS A 177 -15.80 -5.56 10.07
CA LYS A 177 -16.91 -6.30 10.68
C LYS A 177 -17.61 -7.29 9.72
N ASN A 178 -17.49 -7.07 8.43
CA ASN A 178 -18.11 -7.87 7.37
C ASN A 178 -17.34 -9.14 7.02
N LEU A 179 -16.17 -9.36 7.60
CA LEU A 179 -15.43 -10.62 7.43
C LEU A 179 -16.17 -11.77 8.14
N ASN A 180 -16.29 -12.90 7.46
CA ASN A 180 -16.74 -14.14 8.08
C ASN A 180 -15.65 -14.74 8.99
N GLN A 181 -15.97 -15.79 9.75
CA GLN A 181 -15.01 -16.37 10.69
C GLN A 181 -13.77 -16.94 10.00
N GLN A 182 -13.93 -17.66 8.90
CA GLN A 182 -12.82 -18.22 8.13
C GLN A 182 -11.86 -17.13 7.63
N GLU A 183 -12.36 -16.00 7.18
CA GLU A 183 -11.53 -14.90 6.72
C GLU A 183 -10.76 -14.21 7.87
N LYS A 184 -11.36 -14.14 9.06
CA LYS A 184 -10.65 -13.67 10.26
C LYS A 184 -9.53 -14.64 10.67
N ASP A 185 -9.81 -15.94 10.60
CA ASP A 185 -8.82 -17.00 10.84
C ASP A 185 -7.68 -16.91 9.81
N ASP A 186 -8.00 -16.69 8.53
CA ASP A 186 -7.02 -16.52 7.48
C ASP A 186 -6.13 -15.28 7.73
N VAL A 187 -6.71 -14.14 8.12
CA VAL A 187 -5.94 -12.93 8.49
C VAL A 187 -5.00 -13.23 9.66
N PHE A 188 -5.48 -13.89 10.71
CA PHE A 188 -4.66 -14.26 11.85
C PHE A 188 -3.53 -15.22 11.46
N ASN A 189 -3.81 -16.22 10.63
CA ASN A 189 -2.82 -17.17 10.13
C ASN A 189 -1.77 -16.48 9.23
N ILE A 190 -2.18 -15.54 8.37
CA ILE A 190 -1.26 -14.73 7.55
C ILE A 190 -0.28 -13.96 8.44
N LEU A 191 -0.77 -13.34 9.52
CA LEU A 191 0.06 -12.55 10.42
C LEU A 191 1.02 -13.41 11.25
N ASN A 192 0.61 -14.65 11.58
CA ASN A 192 1.44 -15.59 12.34
C ASN A 192 2.37 -16.45 11.48
N ARG A 193 2.24 -16.42 10.14
CA ARG A 193 3.24 -17.08 9.30
C ARG A 193 4.59 -16.45 9.60
N ARG A 194 5.41 -17.19 10.34
CA ARG A 194 6.82 -16.84 10.49
C ARG A 194 7.42 -16.82 9.10
N LEU A 195 8.22 -15.82 8.77
CA LEU A 195 9.05 -15.72 7.57
C LEU A 195 10.08 -16.89 7.45
N SER A 196 9.79 -18.06 8.03
CA SER A 196 10.70 -19.16 8.27
C SER A 196 10.89 -20.12 7.11
N GLU A 197 10.29 -19.88 5.95
CA GLU A 197 10.44 -20.84 4.84
C GLU A 197 11.16 -20.31 3.60
N SER A 198 11.71 -19.12 3.62
CA SER A 198 12.49 -18.58 2.50
C SER A 198 13.96 -18.23 2.81
N ASP A 199 14.49 -18.69 3.95
CA ASP A 199 15.91 -18.50 4.25
C ASP A 199 16.63 -19.88 4.23
N PRO A 200 17.06 -20.39 3.06
CA PRO A 200 17.96 -21.55 3.03
C PRO A 200 19.35 -21.05 3.47
N LYS A 201 19.76 -21.45 4.67
CA LYS A 201 21.11 -21.31 5.24
C LYS A 201 21.39 -20.08 6.11
N LYS A 202 20.96 -20.10 7.37
CA LYS A 202 21.84 -19.66 8.44
C LYS A 202 22.83 -20.79 8.78
N GLY A 203 23.95 -20.81 8.05
CA GLY A 203 25.13 -21.52 8.48
C GLY A 203 25.55 -20.99 9.86
N THR A 204 25.86 -21.90 10.78
CA THR A 204 26.44 -21.65 12.09
C THR A 204 27.79 -20.94 11.97
N GLY A 205 27.77 -19.63 11.77
CA GLY A 205 28.94 -18.78 11.75
C GLY A 205 29.03 -17.99 13.06
N LYS A 206 30.06 -18.27 13.86
CA LYS A 206 30.43 -17.53 15.07
C LYS A 206 30.48 -16.03 14.76
N LYS A 207 29.77 -15.23 15.59
CA LYS A 207 29.84 -13.75 15.56
C LYS A 207 31.28 -13.28 15.76
N PRO A 208 31.84 -12.43 14.90
CA PRO A 208 33.01 -11.65 15.25
C PRO A 208 32.57 -10.50 16.19
N LYS A 209 33.27 -10.36 17.32
CA LYS A 209 33.19 -9.20 18.20
C LYS A 209 33.77 -7.99 17.48
N GLY A 210 33.05 -6.88 17.50
CA GLY A 210 33.54 -5.53 17.31
C GLY A 210 33.54 -5.06 15.86
N SER A 211 32.60 -4.17 15.55
CA SER A 211 32.88 -3.07 14.62
C SER A 211 31.81 -1.97 14.74
N SER A 212 32.32 -0.78 14.89
CA SER A 212 31.73 0.54 14.95
C SER A 212 30.72 0.85 13.86
N ARG A 213 29.78 1.74 14.22
CA ARG A 213 28.89 2.47 13.30
C ARG A 213 29.67 2.96 12.08
N ARG A 214 29.27 2.54 10.88
CA ARG A 214 29.61 3.24 9.64
C ARG A 214 28.44 4.12 9.22
N LEU A 215 28.75 5.39 9.09
CA LEU A 215 27.95 6.36 8.35
C LEU A 215 27.82 5.90 6.89
N TYR A 216 26.63 6.06 6.32
CA TYR A 216 26.40 5.91 4.90
C TYR A 216 27.21 6.96 4.15
N THR A 217 28.18 6.51 3.35
CA THR A 217 28.77 7.28 2.25
C THR A 217 28.29 6.63 0.97
N ASP A 218 27.83 7.49 0.03
CA ASP A 218 27.43 7.12 -1.32
C ASP A 218 28.62 6.60 -2.11
N GLU A 219 28.87 5.29 -2.08
CA GLU A 219 29.75 4.63 -3.04
C GLU A 219 29.10 3.32 -3.50
N ASP A 220 28.95 3.21 -4.84
CA ASP A 220 28.40 2.09 -5.60
C ASP A 220 29.02 0.74 -5.21
N PRO A 221 28.26 -0.28 -4.82
CA PRO A 221 28.78 -1.63 -4.80
C PRO A 221 28.68 -2.23 -6.19
N LYS A 222 29.83 -2.43 -6.82
CA LYS A 222 29.99 -3.32 -7.97
C LYS A 222 29.71 -4.75 -7.51
N ASP A 223 28.97 -5.48 -8.37
CA ASP A 223 28.70 -6.92 -8.28
C ASP A 223 27.62 -7.39 -7.30
N THR A 224 26.37 -7.12 -7.65
CA THR A 224 25.26 -8.02 -7.34
C THR A 224 24.60 -8.44 -8.65
N VAL A 225 24.62 -9.74 -8.95
CA VAL A 225 23.86 -10.36 -10.05
C VAL A 225 22.39 -10.34 -9.67
N GLY A 226 21.80 -9.16 -9.69
CA GLY A 226 20.37 -8.92 -9.56
C GLY A 226 19.81 -8.57 -10.92
N VAL A 227 18.83 -9.32 -11.39
CA VAL A 227 18.11 -8.97 -12.61
C VAL A 227 17.44 -7.62 -12.38
N LYS A 228 17.99 -6.54 -12.93
CA LYS A 228 17.39 -5.20 -12.90
C LYS A 228 16.25 -5.16 -13.92
N PHE A 229 15.02 -5.13 -13.45
CA PHE A 229 13.86 -4.80 -14.31
C PHE A 229 13.73 -3.29 -14.41
N SER A 230 13.87 -2.72 -15.60
CA SER A 230 13.76 -1.27 -15.84
C SER A 230 12.35 -0.84 -16.23
N THR A 231 11.56 -1.76 -16.79
CA THR A 231 10.21 -1.49 -17.28
C THR A 231 9.22 -2.60 -16.92
N ARG A 232 7.92 -2.29 -16.99
CA ARG A 232 6.84 -3.28 -16.87
C ARG A 232 6.95 -4.39 -17.94
N GLN A 233 7.46 -4.03 -19.12
CA GLN A 233 7.64 -4.94 -20.24
C GLN A 233 8.72 -6.01 -19.93
N ASP A 234 9.82 -5.63 -19.29
CA ASP A 234 10.89 -6.57 -18.89
C ASP A 234 10.38 -7.65 -17.92
N ILE A 235 9.44 -7.28 -17.04
CA ILE A 235 8.81 -8.24 -16.11
C ILE A 235 7.91 -9.20 -16.89
N VAL A 236 7.09 -8.71 -17.81
CA VAL A 236 6.20 -9.52 -18.65
C VAL A 236 7.00 -10.48 -19.53
N ASP A 237 8.07 -10.01 -20.15
CA ASP A 237 8.93 -10.83 -21.01
C ASP A 237 9.67 -11.92 -20.22
N THR A 238 10.10 -11.61 -19.00
CA THR A 238 10.73 -12.61 -18.11
C THR A 238 9.75 -13.66 -17.63
N LEU A 239 8.52 -13.30 -17.31
CA LEU A 239 7.47 -14.23 -16.93
C LEU A 239 7.06 -15.12 -18.11
N ASN A 240 6.96 -14.56 -19.30
CA ASN A 240 6.65 -15.31 -20.52
C ASN A 240 7.76 -16.30 -20.88
N LYS A 241 9.04 -15.92 -20.75
CA LYS A 241 10.18 -16.83 -20.96
C LYS A 241 10.20 -17.99 -19.95
N LYS A 242 9.87 -17.75 -18.68
CA LYS A 242 9.76 -18.82 -17.67
C LYS A 242 8.59 -19.76 -17.95
N SER A 243 7.43 -19.22 -18.35
CA SER A 243 6.26 -20.01 -18.75
C SER A 243 6.54 -20.89 -19.97
N PHE A 244 7.29 -20.38 -20.95
CA PHE A 244 7.67 -21.13 -22.15
C PHE A 244 8.63 -22.29 -21.83
N LYS A 245 9.63 -22.06 -20.96
CA LYS A 245 10.52 -23.14 -20.49
C LYS A 245 9.79 -24.23 -19.71
N ALA A 246 8.83 -23.87 -18.85
CA ALA A 246 8.04 -24.84 -18.11
C ALA A 246 7.19 -25.73 -19.03
N LYS A 247 6.61 -25.16 -20.09
CA LYS A 247 5.85 -25.92 -21.10
C LYS A 247 6.71 -26.84 -21.97
N SER A 248 7.96 -26.47 -22.26
CA SER A 248 8.89 -27.30 -23.02
C SER A 248 9.37 -28.52 -22.21
N HIS A 249 9.62 -28.36 -20.92
CA HIS A 249 9.97 -29.48 -20.04
C HIS A 249 8.80 -30.47 -19.82
N ALA A 250 7.56 -29.98 -19.73
CA ALA A 250 6.38 -30.85 -19.60
C ALA A 250 6.10 -31.69 -20.86
N ARG A 251 6.54 -31.25 -22.05
CA ARG A 251 6.41 -32.03 -23.30
C ARG A 251 7.51 -33.09 -23.49
N GLN A 252 8.67 -32.94 -22.86
CA GLN A 252 9.77 -33.94 -22.96
C GLN A 252 9.61 -35.10 -21.98
N SER A 253 8.73 -35.04 -21.03
CA SER A 253 8.43 -36.13 -20.08
C SER A 253 7.24 -37.01 -20.47
N GLN A 254 6.71 -36.87 -21.70
CA GLN A 254 5.59 -37.68 -22.24
C GLN A 254 5.95 -38.43 -23.53
N ILE A 255 7.24 -38.71 -23.76
CA ILE A 255 7.71 -39.63 -24.84
C ILE A 255 8.45 -40.78 -24.20
#